data_21bca391004b1e3833691ecdca1139a8
#
_entry.id   21bca391004b1e3833691ecdca1139a8
#
_cell.length_a   1.000
_cell.length_b   1.000
_cell.length_c   1.000
_cell.angle_alpha   90.00
_cell.angle_beta   90.00
_cell.angle_gamma   90.00
#
_symmetry.space_group_name_H-M   'P 1'
#
loop_
_entity.id
_entity.type
_entity.pdbx_description
1 polymer ?
#
loop_
_entity_poly.entity_id
_entity_poly.type
_entity_poly.pdbx_seq_one_letter_code
_entity_poly.pdbx_strand_id
1 'polypeptide(L)'
;MQTPALEATGGLVLRPISSSDLSDLLESYHESPEDGQTALPWMYPRNIAEQLADFVRDILRAADEDRIHFWSIRMDDQHVGTIGLGDELQLDLSSWSLGYWIRVSHQGQGIASRAIDAVFAWLTERHIEAVVEVAVHPHNGPGLATARSLCARWGGTPLDD
;
A
#
# COMPACT_ATOMS: atom_id res chain seq x y z
N MET A 1 9.85 4.89 -14.56
CA MET A 1 9.50 3.48 -14.85
C MET A 1 8.06 3.22 -14.40
N GLN A 2 7.30 2.56 -15.24
CA GLN A 2 5.91 2.23 -14.91
C GLN A 2 5.83 1.15 -13.83
N THR A 3 4.79 1.22 -13.01
CA THR A 3 4.53 0.23 -11.98
C THR A 3 4.14 -1.10 -12.62
N PRO A 4 4.85 -2.21 -12.33
CA PRO A 4 4.53 -3.51 -12.91
C PRO A 4 3.38 -4.20 -12.18
N ALA A 5 2.72 -5.14 -12.84
CA ALA A 5 1.83 -6.08 -12.14
C ALA A 5 2.68 -7.11 -11.39
N LEU A 6 2.25 -7.49 -10.18
CA LEU A 6 2.94 -8.47 -9.35
C LEU A 6 1.99 -9.60 -8.95
N GLU A 7 2.55 -10.78 -8.75
CA GLU A 7 1.80 -11.91 -8.22
C GLU A 7 2.25 -12.20 -6.79
N ALA A 8 1.28 -12.43 -5.91
CA ALA A 8 1.53 -12.82 -4.53
C ALA A 8 1.03 -14.24 -4.31
N THR A 9 1.41 -14.84 -3.19
CA THR A 9 0.98 -16.19 -2.86
C THR A 9 -0.53 -16.26 -2.62
N GLY A 10 -1.12 -17.43 -2.84
CA GLY A 10 -2.55 -17.65 -2.59
C GLY A 10 -3.49 -17.02 -3.60
N GLY A 11 -3.02 -16.80 -4.82
CA GLY A 11 -3.86 -16.25 -5.90
C GLY A 11 -4.08 -14.75 -5.85
N LEU A 12 -3.34 -14.02 -5.01
CA LEU A 12 -3.39 -12.57 -5.00
C LEU A 12 -2.62 -11.98 -6.18
N VAL A 13 -3.20 -10.98 -6.81
CA VAL A 13 -2.57 -10.21 -7.88
C VAL A 13 -2.52 -8.75 -7.46
N LEU A 14 -1.38 -8.12 -7.65
CA LEU A 14 -1.20 -6.69 -7.45
C LEU A 14 -1.18 -6.04 -8.83
N ARG A 15 -2.25 -5.33 -9.15
CA ARG A 15 -2.39 -4.63 -10.42
C ARG A 15 -2.04 -3.16 -10.22
N PRO A 16 -1.23 -2.55 -11.09
CA PRO A 16 -0.98 -1.11 -10.99
C PRO A 16 -2.28 -0.33 -10.88
N ILE A 17 -2.34 0.60 -9.93
CA ILE A 17 -3.55 1.40 -9.74
C ILE A 17 -3.85 2.23 -10.99
N SER A 18 -5.13 2.39 -11.31
CA SER A 18 -5.55 3.17 -12.47
C SER A 18 -6.88 3.85 -12.19
N SER A 19 -7.33 4.69 -13.12
CA SER A 19 -8.63 5.37 -12.98
C SER A 19 -9.80 4.38 -12.95
N SER A 20 -9.63 3.18 -13.50
CA SER A 20 -10.67 2.15 -13.43
C SER A 20 -10.88 1.61 -12.00
N ASP A 21 -9.96 1.89 -11.08
CA ASP A 21 -10.08 1.47 -9.68
C ASP A 21 -10.85 2.47 -8.81
N LEU A 22 -11.22 3.64 -9.33
CA LEU A 22 -11.87 4.68 -8.53
C LEU A 22 -13.17 4.23 -7.87
N SER A 23 -13.98 3.47 -8.59
CA SER A 23 -15.24 2.92 -8.07
C SER A 23 -14.98 2.00 -6.88
N ASP A 24 -13.99 1.11 -7.00
CA ASP A 24 -13.61 0.18 -5.94
C ASP A 24 -13.02 0.91 -4.73
N LEU A 25 -12.20 1.94 -4.97
CA LEU A 25 -11.63 2.76 -3.91
C LEU A 25 -12.71 3.49 -3.11
N LEU A 26 -13.69 4.05 -3.79
CA LEU A 26 -14.85 4.68 -3.15
C LEU A 26 -15.64 3.69 -2.32
N GLU A 27 -15.91 2.51 -2.85
CA GLU A 27 -16.63 1.46 -2.13
C GLU A 27 -15.85 1.03 -0.88
N SER A 28 -14.54 0.86 -0.99
CA SER A 28 -13.68 0.51 0.15
C SER A 28 -13.70 1.59 1.23
N TYR A 29 -13.66 2.85 0.82
CA TYR A 29 -13.75 3.97 1.75
C TYR A 29 -15.08 3.97 2.49
N HIS A 30 -16.19 3.78 1.77
CA HIS A 30 -17.52 3.80 2.39
C HIS A 30 -17.80 2.60 3.29
N GLU A 31 -17.08 1.48 3.12
CA GLU A 31 -17.15 0.36 4.06
C GLU A 31 -16.64 0.74 5.45
N SER A 32 -15.56 1.51 5.51
CA SER A 32 -14.97 1.98 6.77
C SER A 32 -14.22 3.29 6.55
N PRO A 33 -14.91 4.44 6.64
CA PRO A 33 -14.24 5.74 6.49
C PRO A 33 -13.12 5.97 7.50
N GLU A 34 -13.24 5.41 8.70
CA GLU A 34 -12.21 5.52 9.73
C GLU A 34 -10.91 4.84 9.33
N ASP A 35 -11.00 3.62 8.77
CA ASP A 35 -9.84 2.89 8.27
C ASP A 35 -9.21 3.64 7.09
N GLY A 36 -10.02 4.16 6.18
CA GLY A 36 -9.54 4.94 5.05
C GLY A 36 -8.78 6.19 5.48
N GLN A 37 -9.30 6.92 6.45
CA GLN A 37 -8.66 8.11 6.98
C GLN A 37 -7.37 7.79 7.74
N THR A 38 -7.30 6.62 8.39
CA THR A 38 -6.08 6.16 9.04
C THR A 38 -4.99 5.82 8.03
N ALA A 39 -5.36 5.13 6.95
CA ALA A 39 -4.43 4.75 5.90
C ALA A 39 -3.98 5.94 5.05
N LEU A 40 -4.92 6.83 4.72
CA LEU A 40 -4.69 8.01 3.90
C LEU A 40 -5.26 9.24 4.61
N PRO A 41 -4.49 9.87 5.51
CA PRO A 41 -4.99 10.93 6.41
C PRO A 41 -5.55 12.17 5.70
N TRP A 42 -5.21 12.37 4.41
CA TRP A 42 -5.71 13.48 3.61
C TRP A 42 -7.14 13.26 3.10
N MET A 43 -7.68 12.04 3.24
CA MET A 43 -9.05 11.76 2.81
C MET A 43 -10.07 12.31 3.80
N TYR A 44 -11.01 13.08 3.28
CA TYR A 44 -12.14 13.61 4.05
C TYR A 44 -13.45 13.17 3.42
N PRO A 45 -14.51 12.93 4.21
CA PRO A 45 -15.82 12.52 3.66
C PRO A 45 -16.36 13.47 2.61
N ARG A 46 -16.08 14.76 2.78
CA ARG A 46 -16.48 15.78 1.83
C ARG A 46 -15.55 15.73 0.61
N ASN A 47 -16.13 15.59 -0.58
CA ASN A 47 -15.39 15.53 -1.85
C ASN A 47 -14.44 14.32 -1.99
N ILE A 48 -14.76 13.19 -1.35
CA ILE A 48 -13.88 12.02 -1.39
C ILE A 48 -13.66 11.50 -2.82
N ALA A 49 -14.66 11.54 -3.68
CA ALA A 49 -14.54 11.09 -5.07
C ALA A 49 -13.51 11.91 -5.84
N GLU A 50 -13.55 13.23 -5.68
CA GLU A 50 -12.57 14.14 -6.30
C GLU A 50 -11.17 13.91 -5.75
N GLN A 51 -11.05 13.77 -4.43
CA GLN A 51 -9.77 13.54 -3.77
C GLN A 51 -9.13 12.23 -4.25
N LEU A 52 -9.89 11.17 -4.39
CA LEU A 52 -9.39 9.89 -4.89
C LEU A 52 -8.99 9.99 -6.37
N ALA A 53 -9.75 10.70 -7.18
CA ALA A 53 -9.41 10.91 -8.59
C ALA A 53 -8.09 11.69 -8.74
N ASP A 54 -7.91 12.76 -7.96
CA ASP A 54 -6.68 13.54 -7.94
C ASP A 54 -5.50 12.69 -7.45
N PHE A 55 -5.71 11.90 -6.40
CA PHE A 55 -4.70 10.99 -5.86
C PHE A 55 -4.21 10.00 -6.92
N VAL A 56 -5.12 9.32 -7.60
CA VAL A 56 -4.75 8.34 -8.65
C VAL A 56 -3.98 9.03 -9.77
N ARG A 57 -4.42 10.20 -10.22
CA ARG A 57 -3.74 10.96 -11.27
C ARG A 57 -2.31 11.32 -10.85
N ASP A 58 -2.13 11.79 -9.62
CA ASP A 58 -0.82 12.19 -9.11
C ASP A 58 0.10 10.99 -8.93
N ILE A 59 -0.45 9.85 -8.49
CA ILE A 59 0.29 8.59 -8.37
C ILE A 59 0.80 8.13 -9.74
N LEU A 60 -0.04 8.15 -10.76
CA LEU A 60 0.36 7.71 -12.10
C LEU A 60 1.50 8.57 -12.65
N ARG A 61 1.45 9.87 -12.38
CA ARG A 61 2.52 10.79 -12.78
C ARG A 61 3.81 10.52 -12.03
N ALA A 62 3.74 10.32 -10.71
CA ALA A 62 4.91 10.05 -9.89
C ALA A 62 5.51 8.67 -10.18
N ALA A 63 4.71 7.70 -10.59
CA ALA A 63 5.19 6.36 -10.99
C ALA A 63 6.09 6.43 -12.23
N ASP A 64 5.77 7.29 -13.18
CA ASP A 64 6.60 7.48 -14.37
C ASP A 64 8.01 7.99 -13.99
N GLU A 65 8.14 8.69 -12.87
CA GLU A 65 9.42 9.16 -12.33
C GLU A 65 10.06 8.16 -11.36
N ASP A 66 9.48 6.98 -11.19
CA ASP A 66 9.93 5.94 -10.24
C ASP A 66 9.94 6.41 -8.78
N ARG A 67 9.04 7.32 -8.42
CA ARG A 67 9.00 7.91 -7.07
C ARG A 67 7.94 7.29 -6.18
N ILE A 68 6.81 6.91 -6.76
CA ILE A 68 5.69 6.30 -6.02
C ILE A 68 5.14 5.18 -6.88
N HIS A 69 4.89 4.03 -6.26
CA HIS A 69 4.23 2.90 -6.91
C HIS A 69 3.06 2.44 -6.05
N PHE A 70 1.89 2.32 -6.67
CA PHE A 70 0.68 1.87 -5.99
C PHE A 70 0.01 0.76 -6.76
N TRP A 71 -0.52 -0.20 -6.03
CA TRP A 71 -1.22 -1.35 -6.59
C TRP A 71 -2.60 -1.50 -5.99
N SER A 72 -3.55 -1.91 -6.81
CA SER A 72 -4.81 -2.49 -6.37
C SER A 72 -4.56 -3.96 -6.06
N ILE A 73 -4.86 -4.39 -4.85
CA ILE A 73 -4.74 -5.81 -4.45
C ILE A 73 -6.02 -6.51 -4.87
N ARG A 74 -5.89 -7.56 -5.67
CA ARG A 74 -7.02 -8.28 -6.24
C ARG A 74 -6.97 -9.76 -5.86
N MET A 75 -8.13 -10.30 -5.51
CA MET A 75 -8.32 -11.72 -5.21
C MET A 75 -9.57 -12.18 -5.96
N ASP A 76 -9.45 -13.20 -6.82
CA ASP A 76 -10.54 -13.66 -7.68
C ASP A 76 -11.17 -12.52 -8.49
N ASP A 77 -10.33 -11.63 -9.01
CA ASP A 77 -10.71 -10.46 -9.78
C ASP A 77 -11.53 -9.41 -9.00
N GLN A 78 -11.54 -9.52 -7.68
CA GLN A 78 -12.20 -8.58 -6.80
C GLN A 78 -11.17 -7.72 -6.07
N HIS A 79 -11.41 -6.41 -6.02
CA HIS A 79 -10.57 -5.47 -5.25
C HIS A 79 -10.71 -5.74 -3.75
N VAL A 80 -9.61 -6.03 -3.07
CA VAL A 80 -9.61 -6.32 -1.63
C VAL A 80 -8.76 -5.33 -0.83
N GLY A 81 -8.00 -4.46 -1.50
CA GLY A 81 -7.18 -3.47 -0.82
C GLY A 81 -6.26 -2.72 -1.75
N THR A 82 -5.41 -1.90 -1.17
CA THR A 82 -4.36 -1.14 -1.87
C THR A 82 -3.06 -1.24 -1.10
N ILE A 83 -1.94 -1.15 -1.82
CA ILE A 83 -0.61 -1.12 -1.25
C ILE A 83 0.26 -0.19 -2.07
N GLY A 84 1.12 0.57 -1.41
CA GLY A 84 2.00 1.50 -2.09
C GLY A 84 3.35 1.69 -1.43
N LEU A 85 4.31 2.04 -2.26
CA LEU A 85 5.64 2.50 -1.87
C LEU A 85 5.80 3.93 -2.37
N GLY A 86 6.21 4.83 -1.49
CA GLY A 86 6.42 6.23 -1.86
C GLY A 86 7.71 6.78 -1.29
N ASP A 87 8.13 7.90 -1.89
CA ASP A 87 9.34 8.61 -1.50
C ASP A 87 9.06 9.94 -0.80
N GLU A 88 7.85 10.14 -0.28
CA GLU A 88 7.31 11.44 0.14
C GLU A 88 8.24 12.34 0.96
N LEU A 89 9.23 11.79 1.62
CA LEU A 89 10.14 12.55 2.46
C LEU A 89 11.60 12.35 2.08
N GLN A 90 11.89 11.97 0.81
CA GLN A 90 13.19 11.42 0.55
C GLN A 90 14.10 12.23 -0.31
N LEU A 91 15.27 12.34 0.20
CA LEU A 91 16.43 12.92 -0.48
C LEU A 91 17.20 11.88 -1.31
N ASP A 92 16.78 10.62 -1.24
CA ASP A 92 17.55 9.49 -1.72
C ASP A 92 16.58 8.38 -2.18
N LEU A 93 16.78 7.87 -3.38
CA LEU A 93 15.92 6.86 -4.01
C LEU A 93 16.03 5.47 -3.39
N SER A 94 16.89 5.27 -2.39
CA SER A 94 17.02 3.99 -1.71
C SER A 94 16.08 3.83 -0.52
N SER A 95 15.43 4.90 -0.09
CA SER A 95 14.50 4.88 1.04
C SER A 95 13.06 5.02 0.58
N TRP A 96 12.18 4.20 1.13
CA TRP A 96 10.77 4.13 0.73
C TRP A 96 9.86 4.08 1.95
N SER A 97 8.66 4.65 1.83
CA SER A 97 7.61 4.48 2.83
C SER A 97 6.56 3.52 2.31
N LEU A 98 6.21 2.52 3.11
CA LEU A 98 5.17 1.55 2.78
C LEU A 98 3.85 1.96 3.40
N GLY A 99 2.79 1.99 2.62
CA GLY A 99 1.43 2.15 3.08
C GLY A 99 0.54 1.08 2.49
N TYR A 100 -0.45 0.63 3.25
CA TYR A 100 -1.41 -0.34 2.75
C TYR A 100 -2.75 -0.17 3.45
N TRP A 101 -3.81 -0.58 2.76
CA TRP A 101 -5.18 -0.53 3.26
C TRP A 101 -5.93 -1.74 2.73
N ILE A 102 -6.40 -2.60 3.65
CA ILE A 102 -7.20 -3.78 3.31
C ILE A 102 -8.66 -3.46 3.63
N ARG A 103 -9.56 -3.78 2.70
CA ARG A 103 -10.99 -3.60 2.91
C ARG A 103 -11.42 -4.32 4.17
N VAL A 104 -12.30 -3.69 4.96
CA VAL A 104 -12.73 -4.23 6.25
C VAL A 104 -13.31 -5.65 6.12
N SER A 105 -14.00 -5.92 5.01
CA SER A 105 -14.58 -7.24 4.73
C SER A 105 -13.54 -8.34 4.50
N HIS A 106 -12.29 -7.99 4.28
CA HIS A 106 -11.20 -8.93 3.95
C HIS A 106 -10.04 -8.90 4.94
N GLN A 107 -10.17 -8.17 6.04
CA GLN A 107 -9.14 -8.11 7.07
C GLN A 107 -9.04 -9.45 7.83
N GLY A 108 -7.87 -9.72 8.41
CA GLY A 108 -7.64 -10.93 9.19
C GLY A 108 -7.37 -12.19 8.36
N GLN A 109 -7.07 -12.06 7.07
CA GLN A 109 -6.82 -13.18 6.16
C GLN A 109 -5.37 -13.26 5.67
N GLY A 110 -4.48 -12.45 6.22
CA GLY A 110 -3.08 -12.41 5.82
C GLY A 110 -2.82 -11.76 4.47
N ILE A 111 -3.78 -11.03 3.92
CA ILE A 111 -3.67 -10.39 2.61
C ILE A 111 -2.57 -9.33 2.62
N ALA A 112 -2.52 -8.47 3.64
CA ALA A 112 -1.49 -7.43 3.75
C ALA A 112 -0.08 -8.03 3.72
N SER A 113 0.17 -9.06 4.53
CA SER A 113 1.49 -9.71 4.60
C SER A 113 1.91 -10.31 3.27
N ARG A 114 1.01 -10.99 2.56
CA ARG A 114 1.31 -11.57 1.25
C ARG A 114 1.57 -10.49 0.19
N ALA A 115 0.79 -9.43 0.21
CA ALA A 115 0.99 -8.30 -0.72
C ALA A 115 2.32 -7.61 -0.46
N ILE A 116 2.65 -7.36 0.82
CA ILE A 116 3.92 -6.73 1.20
C ILE A 116 5.11 -7.59 0.77
N ASP A 117 5.04 -8.89 0.97
CA ASP A 117 6.12 -9.80 0.56
C ASP A 117 6.36 -9.72 -0.96
N ALA A 118 5.30 -9.63 -1.77
CA ALA A 118 5.44 -9.49 -3.22
C ALA A 118 6.10 -8.15 -3.59
N VAL A 119 5.71 -7.07 -2.94
CA VAL A 119 6.29 -5.75 -3.17
C VAL A 119 7.77 -5.71 -2.76
N PHE A 120 8.09 -6.29 -1.61
CA PHE A 120 9.48 -6.34 -1.14
C PHE A 120 10.37 -7.20 -2.05
N ALA A 121 9.86 -8.34 -2.53
CA ALA A 121 10.60 -9.16 -3.47
C ALA A 121 10.91 -8.39 -4.77
N TRP A 122 9.93 -7.67 -5.29
CA TRP A 122 10.12 -6.82 -6.46
C TRP A 122 11.15 -5.72 -6.19
N LEU A 123 11.06 -5.07 -5.02
CA LEU A 123 11.97 -3.98 -4.67
C LEU A 123 13.41 -4.47 -4.53
N THR A 124 13.64 -5.62 -3.91
CA THR A 124 14.98 -6.19 -3.75
C THR A 124 15.64 -6.59 -5.07
N GLU A 125 14.86 -6.96 -6.08
CA GLU A 125 15.37 -7.23 -7.42
C GLU A 125 15.89 -5.97 -8.11
N ARG A 126 15.32 -4.81 -7.76
CA ARG A 126 15.67 -3.53 -8.37
C ARG A 126 16.72 -2.74 -7.59
N HIS A 127 16.66 -2.82 -6.26
CA HIS A 127 17.47 -2.03 -5.35
C HIS A 127 18.06 -2.93 -4.27
N ILE A 128 19.34 -3.25 -4.39
CA ILE A 128 20.04 -4.18 -3.49
C ILE A 128 20.03 -3.65 -2.04
N GLU A 129 20.07 -2.34 -1.85
CA GLU A 129 20.18 -1.70 -0.53
C GLU A 129 18.99 -0.80 -0.21
N ALA A 130 17.81 -1.20 -0.63
CA ALA A 130 16.59 -0.40 -0.35
C ALA A 130 16.25 -0.45 1.15
N VAL A 131 15.87 0.70 1.69
CA VAL A 131 15.36 0.83 3.06
C VAL A 131 13.87 1.15 2.97
N VAL A 132 13.05 0.40 3.69
CA VAL A 132 11.60 0.63 3.74
C VAL A 132 11.19 0.93 5.17
N GLU A 133 10.50 2.04 5.36
CA GLU A 133 9.89 2.39 6.63
C GLU A 133 8.41 2.03 6.62
N VAL A 134 7.96 1.46 7.74
CA VAL A 134 6.53 1.18 7.96
C VAL A 134 6.13 1.88 9.25
N ALA A 135 5.28 2.89 9.13
CA ALA A 135 4.77 3.63 10.28
C ALA A 135 3.44 3.03 10.72
N VAL A 136 3.34 2.65 11.99
CA VAL A 136 2.14 2.06 12.56
C VAL A 136 1.77 2.80 13.84
N HIS A 137 0.53 3.22 13.95
CA HIS A 137 0.04 3.89 15.15
C HIS A 137 0.13 2.93 16.36
N PRO A 138 0.58 3.39 17.55
CA PRO A 138 0.73 2.53 18.72
C PRO A 138 -0.53 1.79 19.17
N HIS A 139 -1.69 2.33 18.85
CA HIS A 139 -2.97 1.71 19.20
C HIS A 139 -3.51 0.75 18.13
N ASN A 140 -2.81 0.62 17.01
CA ASN A 140 -3.19 -0.30 15.94
C ASN A 140 -2.55 -1.67 16.17
N GLY A 141 -3.18 -2.51 17.01
CA GLY A 141 -2.67 -3.84 17.36
C GLY A 141 -2.42 -4.73 16.14
N PRO A 142 -3.39 -4.89 15.22
CA PRO A 142 -3.19 -5.67 14.00
C PRO A 142 -2.06 -5.15 13.12
N GLY A 143 -1.93 -3.83 12.98
CA GLY A 143 -0.84 -3.22 12.24
C GLY A 143 0.53 -3.48 12.87
N LEU A 144 0.62 -3.40 14.19
CA LEU A 144 1.85 -3.73 14.91
C LEU A 144 2.24 -5.19 14.73
N ALA A 145 1.28 -6.10 14.78
CA ALA A 145 1.54 -7.53 14.54
C ALA A 145 2.07 -7.77 13.12
N THR A 146 1.47 -7.11 12.13
CA THR A 146 1.94 -7.18 10.73
C THR A 146 3.37 -6.65 10.61
N ALA A 147 3.66 -5.50 11.22
CA ALA A 147 5.00 -4.89 11.17
C ALA A 147 6.05 -5.78 11.83
N ARG A 148 5.72 -6.38 12.98
CA ARG A 148 6.63 -7.33 13.66
C ARG A 148 6.92 -8.56 12.80
N SER A 149 5.89 -9.09 12.15
CA SER A 149 6.04 -10.22 11.23
C SER A 149 6.95 -9.86 10.05
N LEU A 150 6.81 -8.65 9.51
CA LEU A 150 7.68 -8.16 8.44
C LEU A 150 9.14 -8.08 8.90
N CYS A 151 9.38 -7.53 10.08
CA CYS A 151 10.74 -7.46 10.63
C CYS A 151 11.35 -8.84 10.76
N ALA A 152 10.59 -9.82 11.23
CA ALA A 152 11.07 -11.20 11.38
C ALA A 152 11.40 -11.84 10.03
N ARG A 153 10.56 -11.61 9.01
CA ARG A 153 10.76 -12.24 7.69
C ARG A 153 11.83 -11.54 6.84
N TRP A 154 11.97 -10.23 6.97
CA TRP A 154 12.84 -9.42 6.09
C TRP A 154 14.03 -8.81 6.81
N GLY A 155 14.27 -9.17 8.07
CA GLY A 155 15.43 -8.69 8.82
C GLY A 155 15.33 -7.23 9.24
N GLY A 156 14.12 -6.73 9.44
CA GLY A 156 13.89 -5.36 9.86
C GLY A 156 14.15 -5.13 11.34
N THR A 157 14.22 -3.85 11.72
CA THR A 157 14.46 -3.43 13.10
C THR A 157 13.29 -2.59 13.58
N PRO A 158 12.61 -2.99 14.66
CA PRO A 158 11.62 -2.13 15.29
C PRO A 158 12.29 -0.86 15.86
N LEU A 159 11.65 0.27 15.63
CA LEU A 159 12.11 1.55 16.19
C LEU A 159 11.03 2.04 17.16
N ASP A 160 11.47 2.36 18.37
CA ASP A 160 10.60 2.98 19.37
C ASP A 160 10.76 4.49 19.31
N ASP A 161 9.64 5.18 19.25
CA ASP A 161 9.61 6.64 19.31
C ASP A 161 9.50 7.12 20.75
#